data_b346c8d585df70e98c80aa9c06bf6e9f
#
_entry.id   b346c8d585df70e98c80aa9c06bf6e9f
#
_cell.length_a   1.000
_cell.length_b   1.000
_cell.length_c   1.000
_cell.angle_alpha   90.00
_cell.angle_beta   90.00
_cell.angle_gamma   90.00
#
_symmetry.space_group_name_H-M   'P 1'
#
loop_
_entity.id
_entity.type
_entity.pdbx_description
1 polymer ?
#
loop_
_entity_poly.entity_id
_entity_poly.type
_entity_poly.pdbx_seq_one_letter_code
_entity_poly.pdbx_strand_id
1 'polypeptide(L)'
;HKENKTFFTKLKKKPPKQLDYLMQELHDEEFKRTDCLECANCCKTTGPLFTDKDIERIAKFFKLKPQQFTEQYLRLDEDNDYVLQSVPCTFLGVDNYCSIYEVRPKACREFPHTDRKKFQQISNLTLKNVAICPAAFNIVEAMKKRIQYTGINNDSYGVCKFYLADVHGFHYPCHCVG
;
A
#
# COMPACT_ATOMS: atom_id res chain seq x y z
N HIS A 1 5.94 8.59 -13.62
CA HIS A 1 5.82 9.48 -12.45
C HIS A 1 4.90 10.69 -12.72
N LYS A 2 5.13 11.48 -13.80
CA LYS A 2 4.30 12.66 -14.16
C LYS A 2 2.83 12.31 -14.40
N GLU A 3 2.57 11.22 -15.08
CA GLU A 3 1.23 10.69 -15.34
C GLU A 3 0.49 10.36 -14.04
N ASN A 4 1.13 9.64 -13.11
CA ASN A 4 0.54 9.31 -11.81
C ASN A 4 0.18 10.58 -11.03
N LYS A 5 1.05 11.58 -11.00
CA LYS A 5 0.78 12.86 -10.32
C LYS A 5 -0.46 13.55 -10.89
N THR A 6 -0.60 13.58 -12.23
CA THR A 6 -1.78 14.15 -12.89
C THR A 6 -3.04 13.35 -12.57
N PHE A 7 -2.97 12.03 -12.60
CA PHE A 7 -4.08 11.15 -12.26
C PHE A 7 -4.56 11.36 -10.81
N PHE A 8 -3.64 11.33 -9.84
CA PHE A 8 -3.98 11.54 -8.43
C PHE A 8 -4.52 12.95 -8.15
N THR A 9 -4.08 13.97 -8.89
CA THR A 9 -4.64 15.32 -8.78
C THR A 9 -6.12 15.33 -9.21
N LYS A 10 -6.47 14.62 -10.28
CA LYS A 10 -7.88 14.47 -10.72
C LYS A 10 -8.68 13.64 -9.73
N LEU A 11 -8.14 12.50 -9.28
CA LEU A 11 -8.77 11.61 -8.30
C LEU A 11 -9.12 12.32 -6.99
N LYS A 12 -8.22 13.18 -6.49
CA LYS A 12 -8.44 13.96 -5.28
C LYS A 12 -9.58 14.97 -5.42
N LYS A 13 -9.75 15.57 -6.61
CA LYS A 13 -10.83 16.53 -6.87
C LYS A 13 -12.20 15.87 -6.99
N LYS A 14 -12.27 14.69 -7.61
CA LYS A 14 -13.53 13.96 -7.84
C LYS A 14 -13.30 12.45 -7.61
N PRO A 15 -13.22 12.01 -6.34
CA PRO A 15 -13.03 10.59 -6.06
C PRO A 15 -14.30 9.81 -6.37
N PRO A 16 -14.21 8.60 -6.96
CA PRO A 16 -15.33 7.69 -7.08
C PRO A 16 -15.95 7.36 -5.72
N LYS A 17 -17.27 7.20 -5.65
CA LYS A 17 -17.99 6.91 -4.38
C LYS A 17 -17.50 5.65 -3.68
N GLN A 18 -17.05 4.65 -4.42
CA GLN A 18 -16.59 3.34 -3.91
C GLN A 18 -15.06 3.19 -4.00
N LEU A 19 -14.32 4.30 -4.00
CA LEU A 19 -12.86 4.25 -4.16
C LEU A 19 -12.17 3.36 -3.12
N ASP A 20 -12.52 3.51 -1.84
CA ASP A 20 -11.91 2.74 -0.76
C ASP A 20 -12.21 1.24 -0.89
N TYR A 21 -13.44 0.88 -1.33
CA TYR A 21 -13.80 -0.51 -1.61
C TYR A 21 -12.98 -1.09 -2.78
N LEU A 22 -12.88 -0.34 -3.87
CA LEU A 22 -12.04 -0.72 -5.02
C LEU A 22 -10.58 -0.91 -4.61
N MET A 23 -10.06 -0.02 -3.79
CA MET A 23 -8.66 -0.11 -3.33
C MET A 23 -8.43 -1.31 -2.43
N GLN A 24 -9.39 -1.65 -1.56
CA GLN A 24 -9.32 -2.86 -0.74
C GLN A 24 -9.33 -4.12 -1.62
N GLU A 25 -10.25 -4.22 -2.58
CA GLU A 25 -10.34 -5.34 -3.52
C GLU A 25 -9.01 -5.55 -4.27
N LEU A 26 -8.46 -4.48 -4.86
CA LEU A 26 -7.21 -4.54 -5.60
C LEU A 26 -5.99 -4.86 -4.71
N HIS A 27 -6.00 -4.38 -3.46
CA HIS A 27 -4.99 -4.73 -2.45
C HIS A 27 -5.02 -6.23 -2.17
N ASP A 28 -6.19 -6.77 -1.85
CA ASP A 28 -6.35 -8.18 -1.52
C ASP A 28 -5.99 -9.09 -2.71
N GLU A 29 -6.36 -8.71 -3.94
CA GLU A 29 -5.98 -9.43 -5.16
C GLU A 29 -4.47 -9.45 -5.38
N GLU A 30 -3.79 -8.31 -5.20
CA GLU A 30 -2.35 -8.22 -5.42
C GLU A 30 -1.56 -9.00 -4.37
N PHE A 31 -1.95 -8.91 -3.08
CA PHE A 31 -1.22 -9.57 -2.00
C PHE A 31 -1.49 -11.08 -1.89
N LYS A 32 -2.42 -11.63 -2.66
CA LYS A 32 -2.51 -13.10 -2.87
C LYS A 32 -1.33 -13.67 -3.67
N ARG A 33 -0.68 -12.84 -4.49
CA ARG A 33 0.41 -13.25 -5.40
C ARG A 33 1.75 -12.56 -5.10
N THR A 34 1.78 -11.60 -4.19
CA THR A 34 2.98 -10.86 -3.83
C THR A 34 3.47 -11.30 -2.45
N ASP A 35 4.67 -11.89 -2.39
CA ASP A 35 5.37 -12.13 -1.14
C ASP A 35 6.33 -10.98 -0.84
N CYS A 36 6.05 -10.25 0.25
CA CYS A 36 6.87 -9.14 0.70
C CYS A 36 8.27 -9.60 1.17
N LEU A 37 8.40 -10.82 1.67
CA LEU A 37 9.68 -11.36 2.15
C LEU A 37 10.61 -11.73 0.98
N GLU A 38 10.08 -12.18 -0.14
CA GLU A 38 10.88 -12.37 -1.35
C GLU A 38 11.39 -11.03 -1.91
N CYS A 39 10.54 -10.00 -1.90
CA CYS A 39 10.85 -8.69 -2.45
C CYS A 39 11.79 -7.88 -1.55
N ALA A 40 11.41 -7.66 -0.30
CA ALA A 40 12.06 -6.85 0.75
C ALA A 40 12.52 -5.43 0.31
N ASN A 41 12.03 -4.90 -0.83
CA ASN A 41 12.55 -3.66 -1.41
C ASN A 41 12.36 -2.45 -0.49
N CYS A 42 11.23 -2.35 0.21
CA CYS A 42 11.00 -1.28 1.20
C CYS A 42 12.01 -1.36 2.36
N CYS A 43 12.38 -2.56 2.82
CA CYS A 43 13.38 -2.75 3.87
C CYS A 43 14.81 -2.41 3.39
N LYS A 44 15.07 -2.55 2.08
CA LYS A 44 16.38 -2.23 1.47
C LYS A 44 16.54 -0.75 1.16
N THR A 45 15.44 -0.01 0.94
CA THR A 45 15.48 1.33 0.35
C THR A 45 14.86 2.43 1.19
N THR A 46 14.07 2.09 2.21
CA THR A 46 13.43 3.06 3.09
C THR A 46 13.36 2.55 4.52
N GLY A 47 13.30 3.46 5.48
CA GLY A 47 13.12 3.14 6.89
C GLY A 47 11.66 3.36 7.33
N PRO A 48 11.12 2.54 8.23
CA PRO A 48 9.83 2.80 8.83
C PRO A 48 9.90 3.92 9.87
N LEU A 49 8.76 4.58 10.09
CA LEU A 49 8.51 5.43 11.24
C LEU A 49 8.15 4.55 12.46
N PHE A 50 8.64 4.92 13.64
CA PHE A 50 8.37 4.24 14.91
C PHE A 50 7.52 5.13 15.81
N THR A 51 6.37 4.64 16.23
CA THR A 51 5.59 5.27 17.29
C THR A 51 6.12 4.84 18.67
N ASP A 52 5.80 5.59 19.75
CA ASP A 52 6.18 5.20 21.11
C ASP A 52 5.73 3.77 21.46
N LYS A 53 4.51 3.39 21.03
CA LYS A 53 3.98 2.02 21.19
C LYS A 53 4.79 0.97 20.42
N ASP A 54 5.34 1.33 19.28
CA ASP A 54 6.24 0.44 18.53
C ASP A 54 7.56 0.28 19.27
N ILE A 55 8.13 1.38 19.76
CA ILE A 55 9.38 1.39 20.54
C ILE A 55 9.23 0.53 21.79
N GLU A 56 8.19 0.72 22.59
CA GLU A 56 7.93 -0.08 23.79
C GLU A 56 7.81 -1.58 23.48
N ARG A 57 7.03 -1.92 22.44
CA ARG A 57 6.80 -3.32 22.02
C ARG A 57 8.07 -4.00 21.55
N ILE A 58 8.87 -3.32 20.72
CA ILE A 58 10.09 -3.88 20.14
C ILE A 58 11.21 -3.92 21.19
N ALA A 59 11.34 -2.89 22.01
CA ALA A 59 12.28 -2.89 23.14
C ALA A 59 12.03 -4.08 24.09
N LYS A 60 10.76 -4.35 24.42
CA LYS A 60 10.39 -5.53 25.21
C LYS A 60 10.80 -6.84 24.55
N PHE A 61 10.64 -6.96 23.23
CA PHE A 61 11.08 -8.13 22.47
C PHE A 61 12.59 -8.37 22.60
N PHE A 62 13.39 -7.30 22.55
CA PHE A 62 14.86 -7.37 22.76
C PHE A 62 15.29 -7.40 24.23
N LYS A 63 14.35 -7.37 25.18
CA LYS A 63 14.63 -7.25 26.62
C LYS A 63 15.44 -5.99 26.97
N LEU A 64 15.18 -4.90 26.24
CA LEU A 64 15.78 -3.58 26.47
C LEU A 64 14.77 -2.63 27.10
N LYS A 65 15.26 -1.56 27.74
CA LYS A 65 14.43 -0.40 28.06
C LYS A 65 14.14 0.39 26.77
N PRO A 66 12.96 1.07 26.64
CA PRO A 66 12.63 1.87 25.46
C PRO A 66 13.73 2.88 25.08
N GLN A 67 14.30 3.56 26.05
CA GLN A 67 15.39 4.51 25.83
C GLN A 67 16.63 3.84 25.21
N GLN A 68 17.04 2.67 25.72
CA GLN A 68 18.19 1.92 25.19
C GLN A 68 17.95 1.49 23.75
N PHE A 69 16.72 1.04 23.44
CA PHE A 69 16.35 0.70 22.08
C PHE A 69 16.42 1.92 21.14
N THR A 70 15.89 3.06 21.59
CA THR A 70 15.93 4.31 20.82
C THR A 70 17.38 4.75 20.55
N GLU A 71 18.22 4.78 21.56
CA GLU A 71 19.63 5.17 21.43
C GLU A 71 20.42 4.24 20.49
N GLN A 72 20.11 2.94 20.52
CA GLN A 72 20.84 1.93 19.76
C GLN A 72 20.41 1.86 18.29
N TYR A 73 19.13 2.05 17.99
CA TYR A 73 18.58 1.74 16.66
C TYR A 73 17.94 2.92 15.93
N LEU A 74 17.54 3.96 16.67
CA LEU A 74 16.72 5.04 16.10
C LEU A 74 17.45 6.38 16.13
N ARG A 75 17.00 7.28 15.28
CA ARG A 75 17.32 8.71 15.29
C ARG A 75 16.05 9.52 15.04
N LEU A 76 16.06 10.77 15.41
CA LEU A 76 15.03 11.71 14.98
C LEU A 76 15.34 12.18 13.54
N ASP A 77 14.31 12.28 12.72
CA ASP A 77 14.40 12.91 11.41
C ASP A 77 14.08 14.42 11.46
N GLU A 78 13.92 15.05 10.31
CA GLU A 78 13.64 16.49 10.20
C GLU A 78 12.26 16.88 10.74
N ASP A 79 11.31 15.93 10.77
CA ASP A 79 9.95 16.11 11.28
C ASP A 79 9.83 15.73 12.78
N ASN A 80 10.95 15.41 13.45
CA ASN A 80 11.04 14.89 14.80
C ASN A 80 10.36 13.53 14.99
N ASP A 81 10.29 12.74 13.95
CA ASP A 81 9.81 11.37 14.02
C ASP A 81 10.96 10.39 14.24
N TYR A 82 10.73 9.34 15.03
CA TYR A 82 11.71 8.27 15.21
C TYR A 82 11.78 7.39 13.97
N VAL A 83 12.96 7.29 13.36
CA VAL A 83 13.27 6.46 12.20
C VAL A 83 14.54 5.65 12.46
N LEU A 84 14.80 4.63 11.65
CA LEU A 84 16.07 3.88 11.74
C LEU A 84 17.28 4.77 11.49
N GLN A 85 18.39 4.49 12.16
CA GLN A 85 19.65 5.22 12.00
C GLN A 85 20.21 5.06 10.57
N SER A 86 19.93 3.93 9.92
CA SER A 86 20.47 3.61 8.60
C SER A 86 19.49 2.80 7.73
N VAL A 87 19.76 2.80 6.43
CA VAL A 87 19.14 1.94 5.42
C VAL A 87 20.30 1.24 4.70
N PRO A 88 20.21 -0.05 4.41
CA PRO A 88 19.08 -0.99 4.61
C PRO A 88 18.68 -1.17 6.09
N CYS A 89 17.43 -1.60 6.29
CA CYS A 89 16.88 -1.85 7.63
C CYS A 89 17.77 -2.80 8.43
N THR A 90 18.18 -2.40 9.62
CA THR A 90 19.05 -3.20 10.49
C THR A 90 18.43 -4.54 10.95
N PHE A 91 17.10 -4.68 10.80
CA PHE A 91 16.38 -5.92 11.14
C PHE A 91 16.17 -6.83 9.93
N LEU A 92 16.69 -6.48 8.76
CA LEU A 92 16.61 -7.27 7.54
C LEU A 92 17.77 -8.26 7.49
N GLY A 93 17.46 -9.55 7.45
CA GLY A 93 18.43 -10.61 7.23
C GLY A 93 18.90 -10.71 5.77
N VAL A 94 19.97 -11.45 5.56
CA VAL A 94 20.53 -11.71 4.22
C VAL A 94 19.60 -12.52 3.31
N ASP A 95 18.69 -13.24 3.92
CA ASP A 95 17.61 -14.03 3.30
C ASP A 95 16.33 -13.23 3.05
N ASN A 96 16.38 -11.90 3.20
CA ASN A 96 15.24 -10.98 3.20
C ASN A 96 14.24 -11.17 4.36
N TYR A 97 14.53 -12.04 5.33
CA TYR A 97 13.66 -12.22 6.48
C TYR A 97 13.83 -11.09 7.50
N CYS A 98 12.72 -10.62 8.07
CA CYS A 98 12.72 -9.59 9.09
C CYS A 98 12.84 -10.22 10.50
N SER A 99 13.93 -9.96 11.21
CA SER A 99 14.17 -10.52 12.55
C SER A 99 13.17 -10.07 13.63
N ILE A 100 12.41 -8.99 13.36
CA ILE A 100 11.34 -8.49 14.23
C ILE A 100 9.96 -8.57 13.57
N TYR A 101 9.75 -9.50 12.62
CA TYR A 101 8.53 -9.56 11.80
C TYR A 101 7.26 -9.53 12.64
N GLU A 102 7.16 -10.31 13.72
CA GLU A 102 5.98 -10.40 14.58
C GLU A 102 5.71 -9.11 15.38
N VAL A 103 6.77 -8.37 15.68
CA VAL A 103 6.70 -7.13 16.47
C VAL A 103 7.03 -5.89 15.64
N ARG A 104 7.06 -6.01 14.31
CA ARG A 104 7.43 -4.93 13.39
C ARG A 104 6.58 -3.67 13.59
N PRO A 105 7.13 -2.48 13.31
CA PRO A 105 6.42 -1.20 13.45
C PRO A 105 5.09 -1.17 12.70
N LYS A 106 4.16 -0.35 13.18
CA LYS A 106 2.88 -0.13 12.50
C LYS A 106 3.08 0.29 11.05
N ALA A 107 4.04 1.17 10.79
CA ALA A 107 4.37 1.61 9.43
C ALA A 107 4.72 0.44 8.49
N CYS A 108 5.45 -0.58 8.99
CA CYS A 108 5.76 -1.79 8.22
C CYS A 108 4.53 -2.68 7.98
N ARG A 109 3.65 -2.79 8.98
CA ARG A 109 2.42 -3.63 8.86
C ARG A 109 1.41 -3.07 7.88
N GLU A 110 1.34 -1.74 7.79
CA GLU A 110 0.38 -1.04 6.93
C GLU A 110 0.95 -0.67 5.56
N PHE A 111 2.25 -0.85 5.35
CA PHE A 111 2.87 -0.56 4.05
C PHE A 111 2.35 -1.54 2.97
N PRO A 112 2.01 -1.08 1.79
CA PRO A 112 2.18 0.27 1.23
C PRO A 112 0.96 1.20 1.39
N HIS A 113 0.05 0.95 2.34
CA HIS A 113 -1.14 1.75 2.66
C HIS A 113 -2.20 1.81 1.55
N THR A 114 -2.23 0.84 0.65
CA THR A 114 -3.17 0.83 -0.48
C THR A 114 -4.59 0.43 -0.09
N ASP A 115 -4.79 -0.18 1.08
CA ASP A 115 -6.07 -0.56 1.71
C ASP A 115 -6.62 0.50 2.69
N ARG A 116 -5.93 1.64 2.82
CA ARG A 116 -6.28 2.67 3.80
C ARG A 116 -7.58 3.36 3.44
N LYS A 117 -8.51 3.49 4.43
CA LYS A 117 -9.72 4.30 4.30
C LYS A 117 -9.39 5.75 3.95
N LYS A 118 -10.26 6.40 3.17
CA LYS A 118 -10.06 7.74 2.61
C LYS A 118 -8.79 7.83 1.77
N PHE A 119 -8.59 6.82 0.94
CA PHE A 119 -7.39 6.63 0.11
C PHE A 119 -6.98 7.90 -0.66
N GLN A 120 -7.93 8.68 -1.16
CA GLN A 120 -7.64 9.92 -1.88
C GLN A 120 -6.84 10.95 -1.05
N GLN A 121 -6.90 10.87 0.30
CA GLN A 121 -6.18 11.80 1.17
C GLN A 121 -4.67 11.51 1.24
N ILE A 122 -4.26 10.28 0.95
CA ILE A 122 -2.86 9.86 1.00
C ILE A 122 -2.17 9.82 -0.36
N SER A 123 -2.72 10.53 -1.36
CA SER A 123 -2.18 10.52 -2.74
C SER A 123 -0.68 10.81 -2.83
N ASN A 124 -0.15 11.74 -2.02
CA ASN A 124 1.27 12.05 -2.01
C ASN A 124 2.11 10.89 -1.44
N LEU A 125 1.63 10.24 -0.38
CA LEU A 125 2.28 9.05 0.18
C LEU A 125 2.23 7.89 -0.83
N THR A 126 1.08 7.69 -1.47
CA THR A 126 0.93 6.65 -2.51
C THR A 126 1.92 6.87 -3.65
N LEU A 127 2.12 8.10 -4.12
CA LEU A 127 3.11 8.42 -5.16
C LEU A 127 4.54 8.05 -4.74
N LYS A 128 4.91 8.26 -3.48
CA LYS A 128 6.21 7.84 -2.93
C LYS A 128 6.30 6.30 -2.89
N ASN A 129 5.24 5.64 -2.39
CA ASN A 129 5.22 4.19 -2.23
C ASN A 129 5.24 3.42 -3.56
N VAL A 130 4.57 3.94 -4.60
CA VAL A 130 4.59 3.39 -5.97
C VAL A 130 6.01 3.35 -6.56
N ALA A 131 6.88 4.27 -6.18
CA ALA A 131 8.27 4.28 -6.64
C ALA A 131 9.14 3.20 -5.96
N ILE A 132 8.68 2.66 -4.84
CA ILE A 132 9.43 1.72 -3.99
C ILE A 132 8.84 0.32 -4.06
N CYS A 133 7.50 0.21 -4.03
CA CYS A 133 6.78 -1.04 -3.88
C CYS A 133 6.16 -1.50 -5.21
N PRO A 134 6.61 -2.64 -5.79
CA PRO A 134 6.00 -3.21 -6.99
C PRO A 134 4.51 -3.50 -6.83
N ALA A 135 4.08 -4.01 -5.66
CA ALA A 135 2.67 -4.25 -5.39
C ALA A 135 1.86 -2.95 -5.41
N ALA A 136 2.35 -1.86 -4.78
CA ALA A 136 1.69 -0.55 -4.86
C ALA A 136 1.59 -0.04 -6.30
N PHE A 137 2.62 -0.25 -7.11
CA PHE A 137 2.61 0.09 -8.53
C PHE A 137 1.51 -0.67 -9.27
N ASN A 138 1.45 -2.00 -9.12
CA ASN A 138 0.46 -2.85 -9.77
C ASN A 138 -0.97 -2.48 -9.36
N ILE A 139 -1.22 -2.25 -8.07
CA ILE A 139 -2.51 -1.83 -7.53
C ILE A 139 -2.96 -0.49 -8.13
N VAL A 140 -2.05 0.50 -8.20
CA VAL A 140 -2.37 1.81 -8.78
C VAL A 140 -2.64 1.72 -10.29
N GLU A 141 -1.90 0.92 -11.04
CA GLU A 141 -2.15 0.70 -12.46
C GLU A 141 -3.49 -0.02 -12.69
N ALA A 142 -3.83 -1.00 -11.86
CA ALA A 142 -5.14 -1.66 -11.91
C ALA A 142 -6.29 -0.68 -11.57
N MET A 143 -6.12 0.15 -10.54
CA MET A 143 -7.07 1.22 -10.18
C MET A 143 -7.32 2.18 -11.35
N LYS A 144 -6.26 2.64 -12.01
CA LYS A 144 -6.40 3.54 -13.18
C LYS A 144 -7.26 2.91 -14.27
N LYS A 145 -6.98 1.64 -14.62
CA LYS A 145 -7.75 0.90 -15.63
C LYS A 145 -9.23 0.78 -15.24
N ARG A 146 -9.52 0.41 -13.98
CA ARG A 146 -10.91 0.27 -13.50
C ARG A 146 -11.66 1.61 -13.50
N ILE A 147 -11.02 2.71 -13.06
CA ILE A 147 -11.64 4.05 -13.03
C ILE A 147 -11.85 4.59 -14.44
N GLN A 148 -10.91 4.40 -15.37
CA GLN A 148 -11.08 4.82 -16.76
C GLN A 148 -12.24 4.07 -17.46
N TYR A 149 -12.35 2.76 -17.21
CA TYR A 149 -13.43 1.94 -17.77
C TYR A 149 -14.80 2.36 -17.25
N THR A 150 -14.94 2.70 -15.98
CA THR A 150 -16.20 3.19 -15.39
C THR A 150 -16.52 4.64 -15.79
N GLY A 151 -15.52 5.47 -16.09
CA GLY A 151 -15.70 6.86 -16.52
C GLY A 151 -16.23 7.02 -17.94
N ILE A 152 -16.03 6.03 -18.81
CA ILE A 152 -16.54 6.03 -20.19
C ILE A 152 -18.05 5.70 -20.23
N ASN A 153 -18.59 5.07 -19.19
CA ASN A 153 -19.98 4.62 -19.12
C ASN A 153 -20.91 5.52 -18.29
N ASN A 154 -20.40 6.64 -17.72
CA ASN A 154 -21.22 7.48 -16.83
C ASN A 154 -22.03 8.59 -17.54
N ASP A 155 -21.94 8.73 -18.88
CA ASP A 155 -22.74 9.71 -19.62
C ASP A 155 -23.96 9.12 -20.37
N SER A 156 -24.19 7.83 -20.31
CA SER A 156 -25.46 7.25 -20.77
C SER A 156 -25.61 5.78 -20.34
N TYR A 157 -26.72 5.52 -19.66
CA TYR A 157 -27.38 4.21 -19.45
C TYR A 157 -26.85 3.23 -18.39
N GLY A 158 -27.77 2.89 -17.47
CA GLY A 158 -28.09 1.57 -16.96
C GLY A 158 -26.96 0.75 -16.33
N VAL A 159 -27.08 0.49 -15.03
CA VAL A 159 -26.24 -0.41 -14.25
C VAL A 159 -26.19 -1.80 -14.88
N CYS A 160 -25.18 -2.10 -15.71
CA CYS A 160 -24.81 -3.49 -15.98
C CYS A 160 -24.01 -4.02 -14.79
N LYS A 161 -24.62 -4.89 -13.99
CA LYS A 161 -23.90 -5.72 -13.02
C LYS A 161 -23.03 -6.73 -13.80
N PHE A 162 -21.73 -6.50 -13.83
CA PHE A 162 -20.81 -7.52 -14.31
C PHE A 162 -20.63 -8.57 -13.21
N TYR A 163 -21.16 -9.75 -13.42
CA TYR A 163 -20.71 -10.96 -12.74
C TYR A 163 -19.32 -11.33 -13.28
N LEU A 164 -18.43 -11.71 -12.36
CA LEU A 164 -17.12 -12.26 -12.64
C LEU A 164 -17.25 -13.40 -13.68
N ALA A 165 -16.58 -13.27 -14.80
CA ALA A 165 -16.39 -14.38 -15.72
C ALA A 165 -15.32 -15.31 -15.12
N ASP A 166 -15.73 -16.52 -14.79
CA ASP A 166 -14.84 -17.63 -14.47
C ASP A 166 -13.90 -17.93 -15.64
N VAL A 167 -12.72 -18.48 -15.28
CA VAL A 167 -11.58 -18.77 -16.15
C VAL A 167 -11.85 -19.85 -17.21
N HIS A 168 -13.10 -20.13 -17.54
CA HIS A 168 -13.51 -21.10 -18.59
C HIS A 168 -14.46 -20.44 -19.58
N GLY A 169 -13.85 -19.92 -20.63
CA GLY A 169 -14.34 -19.40 -21.88
C GLY A 169 -15.79 -19.73 -22.34
N PHE A 170 -16.83 -19.14 -21.76
CA PHE A 170 -18.16 -19.14 -22.32
C PHE A 170 -18.64 -17.71 -22.53
N HIS A 171 -18.87 -17.37 -23.79
CA HIS A 171 -19.56 -16.16 -24.21
C HIS A 171 -21.05 -16.27 -23.93
N TYR A 172 -21.61 -15.36 -23.11
CA TYR A 172 -23.04 -15.13 -23.04
C TYR A 172 -23.40 -13.76 -23.64
N PRO A 173 -24.40 -13.69 -24.51
CA PRO A 173 -24.80 -12.41 -25.12
C PRO A 173 -25.51 -11.52 -24.08
N CYS A 174 -25.17 -10.23 -24.11
CA CYS A 174 -25.87 -9.20 -23.33
C CYS A 174 -27.28 -9.01 -23.89
N HIS A 175 -28.30 -9.24 -23.10
CA HIS A 175 -29.64 -8.75 -23.34
C HIS A 175 -29.85 -7.45 -22.57
N CYS A 176 -30.00 -6.35 -23.29
CA CYS A 176 -30.53 -5.10 -22.76
C CYS A 176 -32.06 -5.24 -22.71
N VAL A 177 -32.66 -5.13 -21.50
CA VAL A 177 -34.09 -4.97 -21.34
C VAL A 177 -34.33 -3.47 -21.17
N GLY A 178 -35.18 -2.91 -22.05
CA GLY A 178 -35.56 -1.50 -22.08
C GLY A 178 -36.46 -1.09 -20.91
#